data_e3607977b33686a1d8de1a8079a02ba9
#
_entry.id   e3607977b33686a1d8de1a8079a02ba9
#
_cell.length_a   1.000
_cell.length_b   1.000
_cell.length_c   1.000
_cell.angle_alpha   90.00
_cell.angle_beta   90.00
_cell.angle_gamma   90.00
#
_symmetry.space_group_name_H-M   'P 1'
#
loop_
_entity.id
_entity.type
_entity.pdbx_description
1 polymer ?
#
loop_
_entity_poly.entity_id
_entity_poly.type
_entity_poly.pdbx_seq_one_letter_code
_entity_poly.pdbx_strand_id
1 'polypeptide(L)'
;MKLHEALNIDIDEINREIVNLVARDKDVPKKSQLGQSVLELINSGGKRLRPLMVIVGSRFGRKDTGRRALQLAAAAEFIHVASLIHDDIIDDSELRRGKPALHTKTGTRSAVHIGNYMSARVIELLSKYTGDKNKYVHDLSSVATAQLCLGEYQQMEHAFDYEITMEQYLEKSLNKTALLMATCLRVGALSTESSEEVANLLYTFGEALGMSFQIQDDLLDFTQSEAVLGKPAGSDLRHGQVTLPVLYALQDPRLSPVIRAIGPDSSDAEVVHVLALIKRSDALARAERVSQNYLDKAGAIVQQLSSYPAHADLDTLLQYFADRDR
;
A
#
# COMPACT_ATOMS: atom_id res chain seq x y z
N MET A 1 -9.11 18.01 7.92
CA MET A 1 -9.30 17.04 9.04
C MET A 1 -8.51 15.80 8.72
N LYS A 2 -7.77 15.24 9.68
CA LYS A 2 -7.02 14.00 9.43
C LYS A 2 -7.98 12.80 9.38
N LEU A 3 -7.65 11.76 8.59
CA LEU A 3 -8.54 10.60 8.40
C LEU A 3 -8.93 9.91 9.72
N HIS A 4 -7.99 9.72 10.64
CA HIS A 4 -8.26 9.09 11.94
C HIS A 4 -9.21 9.93 12.81
N GLU A 5 -9.16 11.27 12.70
CA GLU A 5 -10.10 12.18 13.37
C GLU A 5 -11.50 12.03 12.77
N ALA A 6 -11.59 11.99 11.43
CA ALA A 6 -12.87 11.79 10.72
C ALA A 6 -13.50 10.43 11.05
N LEU A 7 -12.69 9.40 11.25
CA LEU A 7 -13.12 8.06 11.64
C LEU A 7 -13.33 7.90 13.16
N ASN A 8 -13.04 8.92 13.95
CA ASN A 8 -13.05 8.84 15.42
C ASN A 8 -12.25 7.65 15.97
N ILE A 9 -10.99 7.52 15.50
CA ILE A 9 -10.04 6.47 15.90
C ILE A 9 -8.87 7.11 16.65
N ASP A 10 -8.57 6.58 17.86
CA ASP A 10 -7.37 6.98 18.62
C ASP A 10 -6.10 6.43 17.95
N ILE A 11 -5.43 7.29 17.19
CA ILE A 11 -4.19 6.95 16.49
C ILE A 11 -3.04 6.66 17.46
N ASP A 12 -3.05 7.24 18.66
CA ASP A 12 -2.02 7.02 19.66
C ASP A 12 -2.12 5.63 20.28
N GLU A 13 -3.33 5.08 20.38
CA GLU A 13 -3.51 3.69 20.81
C GLU A 13 -2.93 2.72 19.79
N ILE A 14 -3.17 2.96 18.51
CA ILE A 14 -2.56 2.18 17.42
C ILE A 14 -1.04 2.29 17.47
N ASN A 15 -0.50 3.50 17.56
CA ASN A 15 0.95 3.73 17.63
C ASN A 15 1.59 3.05 18.85
N ARG A 16 0.92 3.10 20.01
CA ARG A 16 1.38 2.37 21.22
C ARG A 16 1.46 0.87 20.98
N GLU A 17 0.44 0.27 20.31
CA GLU A 17 0.47 -1.18 20.06
C GLU A 17 1.53 -1.56 19.01
N ILE A 18 1.76 -0.73 17.99
CA ILE A 18 2.85 -0.92 17.03
C ILE A 18 4.22 -0.90 17.76
N VAL A 19 4.45 0.08 18.62
CA VAL A 19 5.68 0.17 19.43
C VAL A 19 5.82 -1.05 20.35
N ASN A 20 4.73 -1.55 20.91
CA ASN A 20 4.72 -2.72 21.79
C ASN A 20 5.20 -4.01 21.09
N LEU A 21 5.07 -4.13 19.77
CA LEU A 21 5.58 -5.30 19.04
C LEU A 21 7.11 -5.45 19.18
N VAL A 22 7.83 -4.32 19.28
CA VAL A 22 9.28 -4.31 19.51
C VAL A 22 9.59 -4.26 21.02
N ALA A 23 8.91 -3.38 21.76
CA ALA A 23 9.21 -3.13 23.16
C ALA A 23 8.99 -4.36 24.07
N ARG A 24 8.12 -5.28 23.66
CA ARG A 24 7.83 -6.53 24.38
C ARG A 24 8.63 -7.74 23.86
N ASP A 25 9.44 -7.53 22.84
CA ASP A 25 10.35 -8.58 22.39
C ASP A 25 11.46 -8.80 23.40
N LYS A 26 11.56 -10.06 23.90
CA LYS A 26 12.55 -10.44 24.90
C LYS A 26 13.93 -10.67 24.29
N ASP A 27 13.98 -10.99 23.01
CA ASP A 27 15.19 -11.35 22.28
C ASP A 27 15.91 -10.11 21.73
N VAL A 28 15.20 -8.97 21.66
CA VAL A 28 15.76 -7.71 21.16
C VAL A 28 16.00 -6.72 22.31
N PRO A 29 17.26 -6.47 22.69
CA PRO A 29 17.56 -5.44 23.67
C PRO A 29 17.06 -4.07 23.20
N LYS A 30 16.31 -3.36 24.04
CA LYS A 30 15.72 -2.04 23.73
C LYS A 30 16.74 -1.00 23.25
N LYS A 31 18.00 -1.13 23.67
CA LYS A 31 19.11 -0.25 23.27
C LYS A 31 19.91 -0.78 22.08
N SER A 32 19.52 -1.92 21.49
CA SER A 32 20.19 -2.43 20.30
C SER A 32 19.92 -1.52 19.10
N GLN A 33 20.84 -1.48 18.16
CA GLN A 33 20.68 -0.75 16.91
C GLN A 33 19.39 -1.19 16.17
N LEU A 34 19.08 -2.48 16.15
CA LEU A 34 17.86 -3.03 15.56
C LEU A 34 16.62 -2.42 16.21
N GLY A 35 16.50 -2.50 17.54
CA GLY A 35 15.34 -1.97 18.27
C GLY A 35 15.16 -0.46 18.06
N GLN A 36 16.26 0.30 18.10
CA GLN A 36 16.24 1.75 17.86
C GLN A 36 15.83 2.09 16.43
N SER A 37 16.37 1.38 15.43
CA SER A 37 16.03 1.61 14.01
C SER A 37 14.56 1.33 13.73
N VAL A 38 14.00 0.22 14.25
CA VAL A 38 12.57 -0.08 14.07
C VAL A 38 11.70 0.99 14.73
N LEU A 39 12.03 1.41 15.96
CA LEU A 39 11.28 2.47 16.64
C LEU A 39 11.38 3.82 15.91
N GLU A 40 12.54 4.15 15.36
CA GLU A 40 12.71 5.37 14.56
C GLU A 40 11.84 5.33 13.30
N LEU A 41 11.82 4.21 12.58
CA LEU A 41 10.96 4.01 11.40
C LEU A 41 9.47 4.17 11.74
N ILE A 42 9.01 3.53 12.81
CA ILE A 42 7.62 3.65 13.27
C ILE A 42 7.30 5.11 13.62
N ASN A 43 8.18 5.79 14.34
CA ASN A 43 8.01 7.17 14.77
C ASN A 43 8.25 8.20 13.63
N SER A 44 8.77 7.78 12.47
CA SER A 44 8.96 8.67 11.33
C SER A 44 7.64 9.16 10.73
N GLY A 45 6.52 8.64 11.21
CA GLY A 45 5.18 9.04 10.82
C GLY A 45 4.58 8.13 9.76
N GLY A 46 3.49 8.60 9.16
CA GLY A 46 2.69 7.91 8.15
C GLY A 46 1.20 8.07 8.43
N LYS A 47 0.39 7.90 7.39
CA LYS A 47 -1.07 8.07 7.48
C LYS A 47 -1.77 6.91 8.20
N ARG A 48 -1.06 5.83 8.48
CA ARG A 48 -1.59 4.61 9.13
C ARG A 48 -2.84 4.04 8.44
N LEU A 49 -2.93 4.14 7.13
CA LEU A 49 -4.13 3.72 6.38
C LEU A 49 -4.51 2.26 6.66
N ARG A 50 -3.53 1.35 6.63
CA ARG A 50 -3.77 -0.09 6.84
C ARG A 50 -4.27 -0.41 8.25
N PRO A 51 -3.65 0.11 9.32
CA PRO A 51 -4.22 0.05 10.66
C PRO A 51 -5.64 0.58 10.76
N LEU A 52 -5.93 1.76 10.19
CA LEU A 52 -7.26 2.35 10.20
C LEU A 52 -8.28 1.44 9.51
N MET A 53 -7.91 0.82 8.38
CA MET A 53 -8.77 -0.13 7.67
C MET A 53 -9.09 -1.38 8.50
N VAL A 54 -8.13 -1.91 9.26
CA VAL A 54 -8.41 -3.02 10.20
C VAL A 54 -9.43 -2.60 11.26
N ILE A 55 -9.26 -1.41 11.84
CA ILE A 55 -10.19 -0.90 12.86
C ILE A 55 -11.59 -0.63 12.27
N VAL A 56 -11.67 -0.02 11.08
CA VAL A 56 -12.95 0.17 10.38
C VAL A 56 -13.62 -1.18 10.11
N GLY A 57 -12.90 -2.15 9.55
CA GLY A 57 -13.43 -3.51 9.34
C GLY A 57 -13.98 -4.12 10.63
N SER A 58 -13.28 -3.94 11.76
CA SER A 58 -13.69 -4.51 13.05
C SER A 58 -15.03 -3.96 13.57
N ARG A 59 -15.51 -2.82 13.08
CA ARG A 59 -16.79 -2.24 13.48
C ARG A 59 -18.00 -2.91 12.83
N PHE A 60 -17.78 -3.85 11.89
CA PHE A 60 -18.84 -4.64 11.22
C PHE A 60 -19.14 -5.97 11.91
N GLY A 61 -18.41 -6.32 12.95
CA GLY A 61 -18.65 -7.52 13.72
C GLY A 61 -19.61 -7.34 14.89
N ARG A 62 -19.88 -8.43 15.59
CA ARG A 62 -20.84 -8.50 16.69
C ARG A 62 -20.20 -8.41 18.08
N LYS A 63 -18.90 -8.64 18.16
CA LYS A 63 -18.16 -8.68 19.42
C LYS A 63 -17.13 -7.56 19.48
N ASP A 64 -17.07 -6.91 20.64
CA ASP A 64 -15.93 -6.09 20.97
C ASP A 64 -14.74 -6.99 21.30
N THR A 65 -13.75 -7.00 20.42
CA THR A 65 -12.46 -7.68 20.61
C THR A 65 -11.31 -6.69 20.59
N GLY A 66 -11.55 -5.45 21.00
CA GLY A 66 -10.72 -4.26 20.86
C GLY A 66 -9.22 -4.50 20.79
N ARG A 67 -8.64 -5.30 21.73
CA ARG A 67 -7.21 -5.58 21.73
C ARG A 67 -6.77 -6.43 20.54
N ARG A 68 -7.59 -7.38 20.05
CA ARG A 68 -7.26 -8.21 18.89
C ARG A 68 -7.19 -7.38 17.61
N ALA A 69 -8.20 -6.54 17.39
CA ALA A 69 -8.21 -5.64 16.24
C ALA A 69 -6.99 -4.72 16.24
N LEU A 70 -6.60 -4.16 17.39
CA LEU A 70 -5.39 -3.34 17.54
C LEU A 70 -4.10 -4.13 17.24
N GLN A 71 -4.00 -5.37 17.66
CA GLN A 71 -2.83 -6.21 17.36
C GLN A 71 -2.74 -6.55 15.87
N LEU A 72 -3.87 -6.82 15.22
CA LEU A 72 -3.92 -7.04 13.77
C LEU A 72 -3.62 -5.75 13.00
N ALA A 73 -4.10 -4.61 13.48
CA ALA A 73 -3.77 -3.29 12.93
C ALA A 73 -2.27 -3.00 13.02
N ALA A 74 -1.65 -3.30 14.17
CA ALA A 74 -0.21 -3.18 14.35
C ALA A 74 0.57 -4.13 13.43
N ALA A 75 0.12 -5.37 13.27
CA ALA A 75 0.71 -6.33 12.34
C ALA A 75 0.67 -5.82 10.90
N ALA A 76 -0.47 -5.28 10.46
CA ALA A 76 -0.64 -4.74 9.11
C ALA A 76 0.34 -3.58 8.82
N GLU A 77 0.58 -2.70 9.80
CA GLU A 77 1.57 -1.63 9.66
C GLU A 77 3.01 -2.18 9.62
N PHE A 78 3.32 -3.20 10.45
CA PHE A 78 4.64 -3.84 10.41
C PHE A 78 4.94 -4.49 9.07
N ILE A 79 3.96 -5.18 8.46
CA ILE A 79 4.06 -5.74 7.11
C ILE A 79 4.40 -4.63 6.12
N HIS A 80 3.63 -3.55 6.15
CA HIS A 80 3.83 -2.43 5.23
C HIS A 80 5.19 -1.74 5.43
N VAL A 81 5.61 -1.49 6.66
CA VAL A 81 6.90 -0.83 6.91
C VAL A 81 8.06 -1.75 6.53
N ALA A 82 7.94 -3.07 6.74
CA ALA A 82 8.94 -4.04 6.30
C ALA A 82 9.08 -4.05 4.77
N SER A 83 7.97 -4.03 4.02
CA SER A 83 8.04 -3.93 2.55
C SER A 83 8.73 -2.65 2.11
N LEU A 84 8.39 -1.49 2.70
CA LEU A 84 9.04 -0.23 2.37
C LEU A 84 10.56 -0.20 2.59
N ILE A 85 11.07 -0.96 3.59
CA ILE A 85 12.52 -1.08 3.79
C ILE A 85 13.17 -1.82 2.62
N HIS A 86 12.54 -2.90 2.16
CA HIS A 86 13.04 -3.68 1.04
C HIS A 86 12.92 -2.91 -0.27
N ASP A 87 11.80 -2.22 -0.49
CA ASP A 87 11.56 -1.37 -1.67
C ASP A 87 12.63 -0.27 -1.77
N ASP A 88 12.91 0.44 -0.66
CA ASP A 88 13.94 1.49 -0.63
C ASP A 88 15.34 0.98 -1.04
N ILE A 89 15.64 -0.29 -0.73
CA ILE A 89 16.91 -0.93 -1.10
C ILE A 89 16.91 -1.33 -2.57
N ILE A 90 15.80 -1.89 -3.07
CA ILE A 90 15.66 -2.34 -4.45
C ILE A 90 15.67 -1.16 -5.42
N ASP A 91 14.96 -0.07 -5.05
CA ASP A 91 14.84 1.15 -5.84
C ASP A 91 16.01 2.12 -5.64
N ASP A 92 17.03 1.75 -4.82
CA ASP A 92 18.16 2.61 -4.42
C ASP A 92 17.71 4.01 -3.97
N SER A 93 16.60 4.06 -3.24
CA SER A 93 15.97 5.30 -2.81
C SER A 93 16.72 5.94 -1.64
N GLU A 94 17.39 7.06 -1.83
CA GLU A 94 18.13 7.74 -0.76
C GLU A 94 17.24 8.31 0.34
N LEU A 95 16.01 8.70 0.01
CA LEU A 95 15.08 9.38 0.91
C LEU A 95 13.76 8.63 1.04
N ARG A 96 13.22 8.58 2.27
CA ARG A 96 11.87 8.14 2.57
C ARG A 96 11.15 9.17 3.43
N ARG A 97 10.04 9.74 2.92
CA ARG A 97 9.25 10.79 3.62
C ARG A 97 10.11 12.01 4.01
N GLY A 98 11.02 12.42 3.13
CA GLY A 98 11.91 13.57 3.34
C GLY A 98 13.05 13.33 4.35
N LYS A 99 13.23 12.08 4.82
CA LYS A 99 14.34 11.66 5.70
C LYS A 99 15.20 10.64 4.97
N PRO A 100 16.50 10.49 5.32
CA PRO A 100 17.33 9.42 4.77
C PRO A 100 16.68 8.05 4.96
N ALA A 101 16.66 7.24 3.89
CA ALA A 101 16.17 5.86 3.95
C ALA A 101 16.99 5.03 4.93
N LEU A 102 16.44 3.92 5.42
CA LEU A 102 17.11 3.13 6.46
C LEU A 102 18.48 2.61 6.00
N HIS A 103 18.57 2.12 4.77
CA HIS A 103 19.81 1.55 4.22
C HIS A 103 20.94 2.58 4.06
N THR A 104 20.62 3.86 3.84
CA THR A 104 21.61 4.94 3.78
C THR A 104 22.21 5.23 5.16
N LYS A 105 21.44 5.03 6.24
CA LYS A 105 21.89 5.25 7.63
C LYS A 105 22.64 4.05 8.21
N THR A 106 22.14 2.84 7.97
CA THR A 106 22.58 1.63 8.68
C THR A 106 23.40 0.69 7.79
N GLY A 107 23.47 0.96 6.51
CA GLY A 107 23.99 0.08 5.47
C GLY A 107 22.97 -0.97 5.01
N THR A 108 23.06 -1.37 3.75
CA THR A 108 22.11 -2.28 3.09
C THR A 108 21.95 -3.60 3.85
N ARG A 109 23.04 -4.21 4.32
CA ARG A 109 22.97 -5.48 5.08
C ARG A 109 22.11 -5.36 6.34
N SER A 110 22.32 -4.29 7.12
CA SER A 110 21.54 -4.05 8.35
C SER A 110 20.07 -3.80 8.03
N ALA A 111 19.78 -3.01 6.99
CA ALA A 111 18.42 -2.70 6.59
C ALA A 111 17.65 -3.96 6.16
N VAL A 112 18.25 -4.86 5.37
CA VAL A 112 17.67 -6.16 5.01
C VAL A 112 17.32 -6.97 6.26
N HIS A 113 18.23 -7.07 7.23
CA HIS A 113 17.97 -7.83 8.45
C HIS A 113 16.90 -7.19 9.32
N ILE A 114 16.80 -5.86 9.35
CA ILE A 114 15.72 -5.14 10.06
C ILE A 114 14.36 -5.43 9.42
N GLY A 115 14.24 -5.38 8.09
CA GLY A 115 13.02 -5.75 7.38
C GLY A 115 12.61 -7.20 7.63
N ASN A 116 13.56 -8.14 7.55
CA ASN A 116 13.33 -9.55 7.85
C ASN A 116 12.87 -9.77 9.30
N TYR A 117 13.49 -9.07 10.27
CA TYR A 117 13.07 -9.12 11.66
C TYR A 117 11.62 -8.66 11.82
N MET A 118 11.23 -7.55 11.18
CA MET A 118 9.86 -7.06 11.26
C MET A 118 8.86 -8.07 10.69
N SER A 119 9.17 -8.69 9.56
CA SER A 119 8.35 -9.75 8.96
C SER A 119 8.22 -10.98 9.89
N ALA A 120 9.32 -11.42 10.49
CA ALA A 120 9.33 -12.52 11.45
C ALA A 120 8.47 -12.22 12.70
N ARG A 121 8.51 -10.98 13.20
CA ARG A 121 7.67 -10.56 14.34
C ARG A 121 6.18 -10.61 14.02
N VAL A 122 5.80 -10.28 12.79
CA VAL A 122 4.41 -10.43 12.34
C VAL A 122 4.00 -11.90 12.37
N ILE A 123 4.80 -12.78 11.77
CA ILE A 123 4.50 -14.23 11.75
C ILE A 123 4.36 -14.78 13.18
N GLU A 124 5.27 -14.41 14.07
CA GLU A 124 5.19 -14.80 15.49
C GLU A 124 3.92 -14.28 16.19
N LEU A 125 3.54 -13.03 15.94
CA LEU A 125 2.29 -12.48 16.47
C LEU A 125 1.08 -13.25 15.95
N LEU A 126 1.01 -13.46 14.65
CA LEU A 126 -0.11 -14.12 13.99
C LEU A 126 -0.21 -15.61 14.39
N SER A 127 0.93 -16.27 14.66
CA SER A 127 0.95 -17.67 15.13
C SER A 127 0.25 -17.89 16.49
N LYS A 128 0.03 -16.84 17.27
CA LYS A 128 -0.74 -16.90 18.53
C LYS A 128 -2.23 -17.08 18.29
N TYR A 129 -2.69 -16.77 17.08
CA TYR A 129 -4.08 -16.95 16.68
C TYR A 129 -4.23 -18.29 15.95
N THR A 130 -4.29 -19.38 16.73
CA THR A 130 -4.46 -20.75 16.22
C THR A 130 -5.91 -21.21 16.33
N GLY A 131 -6.26 -22.23 15.54
CA GLY A 131 -7.58 -22.87 15.53
C GLY A 131 -8.50 -22.37 14.43
N ASP A 132 -9.52 -23.17 14.13
CA ASP A 132 -10.41 -22.99 12.97
C ASP A 132 -11.12 -21.64 12.94
N LYS A 133 -11.46 -21.07 14.09
CA LYS A 133 -12.13 -19.76 14.20
C LYS A 133 -11.24 -18.57 13.81
N ASN A 134 -9.93 -18.78 13.69
CA ASN A 134 -8.96 -17.74 13.40
C ASN A 134 -8.26 -17.95 12.05
N LYS A 135 -8.82 -18.78 11.16
CA LYS A 135 -8.24 -19.03 9.82
C LYS A 135 -7.99 -17.78 9.02
N TYR A 136 -8.82 -16.75 9.19
CA TYR A 136 -8.66 -15.44 8.53
C TYR A 136 -7.29 -14.76 8.80
N VAL A 137 -6.63 -15.12 9.90
CA VAL A 137 -5.28 -14.61 10.23
C VAL A 137 -4.24 -15.13 9.23
N HIS A 138 -4.47 -16.31 8.65
CA HIS A 138 -3.60 -16.86 7.60
C HIS A 138 -3.63 -16.02 6.33
N ASP A 139 -4.74 -15.33 6.02
CA ASP A 139 -4.83 -14.44 4.87
C ASP A 139 -3.83 -13.29 5.02
N LEU A 140 -3.76 -12.66 6.21
CA LEU A 140 -2.80 -11.60 6.48
C LEU A 140 -1.35 -12.11 6.44
N SER A 141 -1.10 -13.31 6.96
CA SER A 141 0.21 -13.95 6.90
C SER A 141 0.62 -14.25 5.46
N SER A 142 -0.28 -14.80 4.65
CA SER A 142 -0.03 -15.13 3.24
C SER A 142 0.28 -13.87 2.42
N VAL A 143 -0.48 -12.80 2.60
CA VAL A 143 -0.22 -11.52 1.94
C VAL A 143 1.16 -10.98 2.33
N ALA A 144 1.50 -11.06 3.64
CA ALA A 144 2.77 -10.56 4.14
C ALA A 144 4.00 -11.32 3.61
N THR A 145 3.86 -12.63 3.40
CA THR A 145 5.01 -13.50 3.10
C THR A 145 5.17 -13.85 1.63
N ALA A 146 4.10 -13.78 0.84
CA ALA A 146 4.13 -14.21 -0.56
C ALA A 146 3.66 -13.13 -1.54
N GLN A 147 2.48 -12.58 -1.33
CA GLN A 147 1.85 -11.76 -2.35
C GLN A 147 2.53 -10.40 -2.56
N LEU A 148 2.94 -9.74 -1.47
CA LEU A 148 3.71 -8.49 -1.57
C LEU A 148 5.05 -8.73 -2.27
N CYS A 149 5.79 -9.78 -1.88
CA CYS A 149 7.05 -10.14 -2.54
C CYS A 149 6.85 -10.46 -4.02
N LEU A 150 5.75 -11.15 -4.38
CA LEU A 150 5.42 -11.44 -5.77
C LEU A 150 5.16 -10.15 -6.55
N GLY A 151 4.38 -9.20 -5.98
CA GLY A 151 4.11 -7.92 -6.63
C GLY A 151 5.38 -7.10 -6.87
N GLU A 152 6.29 -7.06 -5.91
CA GLU A 152 7.60 -6.40 -6.08
C GLU A 152 8.47 -7.10 -7.13
N TYR A 153 8.49 -8.44 -7.10
CA TYR A 153 9.25 -9.21 -8.10
C TYR A 153 8.71 -8.99 -9.51
N GLN A 154 7.38 -8.99 -9.69
CA GLN A 154 6.73 -8.69 -10.96
C GLN A 154 7.08 -7.27 -11.45
N GLN A 155 7.12 -6.29 -10.53
CA GLN A 155 7.53 -4.92 -10.88
C GLN A 155 8.97 -4.87 -11.40
N MET A 156 9.89 -5.58 -10.76
CA MET A 156 11.30 -5.64 -11.16
C MET A 156 11.49 -6.40 -12.47
N GLU A 157 10.79 -7.53 -12.65
CA GLU A 157 10.87 -8.36 -13.86
C GLU A 157 10.38 -7.63 -15.10
N HIS A 158 9.35 -6.78 -14.95
CA HIS A 158 8.76 -6.01 -16.05
C HIS A 158 9.36 -4.61 -16.23
N ALA A 159 10.51 -4.31 -15.61
CA ALA A 159 11.19 -3.05 -15.83
C ALA A 159 11.65 -2.92 -17.30
N PHE A 160 11.28 -1.83 -17.96
CA PHE A 160 11.51 -1.56 -19.38
C PHE A 160 10.87 -2.58 -20.35
N ASP A 161 9.96 -3.43 -19.86
CA ASP A 161 9.16 -4.32 -20.71
C ASP A 161 7.91 -3.58 -21.23
N TYR A 162 8.00 -3.00 -22.39
CA TYR A 162 6.89 -2.29 -23.05
C TYR A 162 5.87 -3.22 -23.72
N GLU A 163 6.00 -4.54 -23.58
CA GLU A 163 5.05 -5.54 -24.05
C GLU A 163 4.10 -6.03 -22.97
N ILE A 164 4.24 -5.57 -21.72
CA ILE A 164 3.33 -5.98 -20.65
C ILE A 164 1.88 -5.66 -21.01
N THR A 165 0.99 -6.57 -20.65
CA THR A 165 -0.44 -6.42 -20.87
C THR A 165 -1.11 -5.61 -19.77
N MET A 166 -2.32 -5.12 -20.04
CA MET A 166 -3.19 -4.51 -19.02
C MET A 166 -3.44 -5.46 -17.84
N GLU A 167 -3.61 -6.75 -18.12
CA GLU A 167 -3.85 -7.78 -17.11
C GLU A 167 -2.65 -7.93 -16.17
N GLN A 168 -1.44 -7.99 -16.71
CA GLN A 168 -0.19 -8.04 -15.92
C GLN A 168 0.00 -6.79 -15.05
N TYR A 169 -0.30 -5.61 -15.60
CA TYR A 169 -0.27 -4.38 -14.81
C TYR A 169 -1.27 -4.40 -13.65
N LEU A 170 -2.51 -4.85 -13.89
CA LEU A 170 -3.53 -4.93 -12.86
C LEU A 170 -3.18 -5.98 -11.80
N GLU A 171 -2.65 -7.13 -12.20
CA GLU A 171 -2.19 -8.18 -11.27
C GLU A 171 -1.05 -7.68 -10.37
N LYS A 172 -0.04 -7.03 -10.96
CA LYS A 172 1.04 -6.38 -10.18
C LYS A 172 0.49 -5.38 -9.17
N SER A 173 -0.41 -4.50 -9.60
CA SER A 173 -1.01 -3.46 -8.76
C SER A 173 -1.87 -4.05 -7.63
N LEU A 174 -2.57 -5.14 -7.92
CA LEU A 174 -3.30 -5.92 -6.92
C LEU A 174 -2.34 -6.48 -5.87
N ASN A 175 -1.32 -7.22 -6.29
CA ASN A 175 -0.39 -7.90 -5.39
C ASN A 175 0.42 -6.90 -4.53
N LYS A 176 0.96 -5.85 -5.15
CA LYS A 176 1.80 -4.86 -4.47
C LYS A 176 1.03 -4.00 -3.47
N THR A 177 -0.20 -3.61 -3.80
CA THR A 177 -0.90 -2.55 -3.05
C THR A 177 -2.29 -2.94 -2.57
N ALA A 178 -3.18 -3.38 -3.46
CA ALA A 178 -4.60 -3.50 -3.14
C ALA A 178 -4.91 -4.68 -2.21
N LEU A 179 -4.19 -5.77 -2.37
CA LEU A 179 -4.44 -7.01 -1.62
C LEU A 179 -4.26 -6.83 -0.11
N LEU A 180 -3.22 -6.08 0.32
CA LEU A 180 -3.03 -5.81 1.74
C LEU A 180 -4.13 -4.91 2.30
N MET A 181 -4.62 -3.94 1.53
CA MET A 181 -5.73 -3.06 1.94
C MET A 181 -7.04 -3.85 2.08
N ALA A 182 -7.34 -4.70 1.09
CA ALA A 182 -8.48 -5.61 1.11
C ALA A 182 -8.46 -6.55 2.33
N THR A 183 -7.29 -7.17 2.56
CA THR A 183 -7.09 -8.08 3.68
C THR A 183 -7.24 -7.39 5.03
N CYS A 184 -6.79 -6.14 5.18
CA CYS A 184 -6.94 -5.36 6.41
C CYS A 184 -8.41 -5.21 6.82
N LEU A 185 -9.28 -4.81 5.90
CA LEU A 185 -10.71 -4.68 6.17
C LEU A 185 -11.37 -6.03 6.51
N ARG A 186 -11.08 -7.06 5.71
CA ARG A 186 -11.62 -8.40 5.94
C ARG A 186 -11.20 -8.98 7.27
N VAL A 187 -9.91 -8.95 7.59
CA VAL A 187 -9.37 -9.46 8.85
C VAL A 187 -9.92 -8.69 10.05
N GLY A 188 -10.09 -7.36 9.92
CA GLY A 188 -10.76 -6.56 10.91
C GLY A 188 -12.16 -7.07 11.21
N ALA A 189 -13.00 -7.26 10.19
CA ALA A 189 -14.37 -7.74 10.32
C ALA A 189 -14.45 -9.15 10.96
N LEU A 190 -13.66 -10.08 10.44
CA LEU A 190 -13.66 -11.45 10.97
C LEU A 190 -13.13 -11.55 12.39
N SER A 191 -12.24 -10.63 12.79
CA SER A 191 -11.72 -10.57 14.17
C SER A 191 -12.80 -10.28 15.22
N THR A 192 -13.90 -9.67 14.79
CA THR A 192 -15.08 -9.32 15.63
C THR A 192 -16.31 -10.19 15.34
N GLU A 193 -16.11 -11.32 14.69
CA GLU A 193 -17.17 -12.29 14.35
C GLU A 193 -18.24 -11.71 13.41
N SER A 194 -17.83 -10.93 12.41
CA SER A 194 -18.68 -10.60 11.27
C SER A 194 -19.03 -11.85 10.45
N SER A 195 -20.11 -11.78 9.67
CA SER A 195 -20.40 -12.83 8.69
C SER A 195 -19.36 -12.84 7.55
N GLU A 196 -19.11 -14.02 6.97
CA GLU A 196 -18.23 -14.15 5.80
C GLU A 196 -18.71 -13.30 4.62
N GLU A 197 -20.03 -13.15 4.43
CA GLU A 197 -20.61 -12.32 3.40
C GLU A 197 -20.18 -10.86 3.56
N VAL A 198 -20.33 -10.29 4.75
CA VAL A 198 -19.90 -8.91 5.05
C VAL A 198 -18.39 -8.76 4.94
N ALA A 199 -17.64 -9.73 5.45
CA ALA A 199 -16.18 -9.72 5.36
C ALA A 199 -15.69 -9.75 3.90
N ASN A 200 -16.35 -10.48 3.01
CA ASN A 200 -16.05 -10.53 1.59
C ASN A 200 -16.44 -9.24 0.86
N LEU A 201 -17.54 -8.58 1.23
CA LEU A 201 -17.88 -7.26 0.72
C LEU A 201 -16.84 -6.23 1.12
N LEU A 202 -16.38 -6.24 2.38
CA LEU A 202 -15.31 -5.36 2.87
C LEU A 202 -13.97 -5.63 2.19
N TYR A 203 -13.67 -6.90 1.89
CA TYR A 203 -12.50 -7.27 1.09
C TYR A 203 -12.58 -6.64 -0.30
N THR A 204 -13.70 -6.80 -1.01
CA THR A 204 -13.91 -6.23 -2.34
C THR A 204 -13.88 -4.70 -2.33
N PHE A 205 -14.40 -4.07 -1.29
CA PHE A 205 -14.30 -2.63 -1.07
C PHE A 205 -12.84 -2.18 -0.93
N GLY A 206 -12.07 -2.87 -0.07
CA GLY A 206 -10.65 -2.57 0.15
C GLY A 206 -9.79 -2.80 -1.08
N GLU A 207 -10.07 -3.85 -1.86
CA GLU A 207 -9.43 -4.12 -3.15
C GLU A 207 -9.68 -2.96 -4.13
N ALA A 208 -10.94 -2.53 -4.26
CA ALA A 208 -11.29 -1.44 -5.15
C ALA A 208 -10.60 -0.13 -4.75
N LEU A 209 -10.59 0.22 -3.46
CA LEU A 209 -9.84 1.38 -2.97
C LEU A 209 -8.35 1.27 -3.25
N GLY A 210 -7.75 0.09 -3.03
CA GLY A 210 -6.32 -0.14 -3.25
C GLY A 210 -5.92 -0.04 -4.71
N MET A 211 -6.74 -0.55 -5.62
CA MET A 211 -6.53 -0.43 -7.08
C MET A 211 -6.63 1.03 -7.52
N SER A 212 -7.67 1.74 -7.11
CA SER A 212 -7.78 3.19 -7.39
C SER A 212 -6.59 3.96 -6.84
N PHE A 213 -6.17 3.66 -5.60
CA PHE A 213 -5.02 4.29 -4.96
C PHE A 213 -3.73 4.12 -5.77
N GLN A 214 -3.45 2.90 -6.26
CA GLN A 214 -2.26 2.65 -7.06
C GLN A 214 -2.30 3.40 -8.39
N ILE A 215 -3.45 3.39 -9.08
CA ILE A 215 -3.61 4.11 -10.34
C ILE A 215 -3.46 5.62 -10.14
N GLN A 216 -3.97 6.17 -9.03
CA GLN A 216 -3.78 7.57 -8.67
C GLN A 216 -2.31 7.88 -8.38
N ASP A 217 -1.57 7.00 -7.67
CA ASP A 217 -0.12 7.17 -7.49
C ASP A 217 0.62 7.23 -8.82
N ASP A 218 0.27 6.34 -9.76
CA ASP A 218 0.84 6.33 -11.10
C ASP A 218 0.53 7.64 -11.88
N LEU A 219 -0.69 8.20 -11.74
CA LEU A 219 -1.08 9.48 -12.33
C LEU A 219 -0.34 10.67 -11.70
N LEU A 220 -0.14 10.64 -10.38
CA LEU A 220 0.56 11.70 -9.65
C LEU A 220 2.02 11.82 -10.10
N ASP A 221 2.68 10.72 -10.46
CA ASP A 221 4.04 10.73 -11.00
C ASP A 221 4.16 11.57 -12.29
N PHE A 222 3.06 11.69 -13.06
CA PHE A 222 2.98 12.58 -14.21
C PHE A 222 2.60 14.02 -13.84
N THR A 223 1.70 14.24 -12.89
CA THR A 223 1.00 15.53 -12.72
C THR A 223 1.60 16.42 -11.66
N GLN A 224 2.22 15.85 -10.64
CA GLN A 224 2.73 16.58 -9.49
C GLN A 224 4.17 17.06 -9.68
N SER A 225 4.52 18.13 -8.96
CA SER A 225 5.89 18.66 -8.92
C SER A 225 6.76 17.83 -7.97
N GLU A 226 8.08 17.88 -8.18
CA GLU A 226 9.08 17.25 -7.31
C GLU A 226 8.92 17.66 -5.83
N ALA A 227 8.55 18.90 -5.57
CA ALA A 227 8.32 19.41 -4.21
C ALA A 227 7.17 18.69 -3.47
N VAL A 228 6.18 18.18 -4.21
CA VAL A 228 5.03 17.46 -3.66
C VAL A 228 5.30 15.95 -3.58
N LEU A 229 5.91 15.38 -4.62
CA LEU A 229 6.21 13.94 -4.70
C LEU A 229 7.39 13.55 -3.79
N GLY A 230 8.32 14.46 -3.52
CA GLY A 230 9.60 14.14 -2.87
C GLY A 230 10.57 13.35 -3.76
N LYS A 231 10.24 13.18 -5.05
CA LYS A 231 11.04 12.54 -6.10
C LYS A 231 10.85 13.31 -7.42
N PRO A 232 11.79 13.23 -8.38
CA PRO A 232 11.62 13.84 -9.70
C PRO A 232 10.36 13.32 -10.40
N ALA A 233 9.64 14.19 -11.10
CA ALA A 233 8.49 13.79 -11.90
C ALA A 233 8.92 12.79 -12.98
N GLY A 234 8.11 11.76 -13.22
CA GLY A 234 8.42 10.67 -14.15
C GLY A 234 9.44 9.66 -13.63
N SER A 235 9.60 9.60 -12.31
CA SER A 235 10.45 8.62 -11.65
C SER A 235 10.10 7.18 -12.09
N ASP A 236 8.82 6.89 -12.24
CA ASP A 236 8.38 5.55 -12.64
C ASP A 236 8.87 5.19 -14.04
N LEU A 237 8.69 6.09 -15.03
CA LEU A 237 9.19 5.86 -16.39
C LEU A 237 10.73 5.79 -16.43
N ARG A 238 11.43 6.59 -15.63
CA ARG A 238 12.88 6.56 -15.49
C ARG A 238 13.40 5.20 -15.03
N HIS A 239 12.68 4.56 -14.09
CA HIS A 239 13.01 3.22 -13.59
C HIS A 239 12.38 2.10 -14.43
N GLY A 240 11.86 2.42 -15.63
CA GLY A 240 11.26 1.45 -16.55
C GLY A 240 9.90 0.92 -16.11
N GLN A 241 9.24 1.60 -15.18
CA GLN A 241 7.92 1.18 -14.72
C GLN A 241 6.86 1.54 -15.77
N VAL A 242 6.30 0.52 -16.43
CA VAL A 242 5.22 0.68 -17.39
C VAL A 242 3.91 0.76 -16.60
N THR A 243 3.52 2.01 -16.29
CA THR A 243 2.30 2.31 -15.54
C THR A 243 1.08 2.45 -16.47
N LEU A 244 -0.12 2.55 -15.91
CA LEU A 244 -1.36 2.60 -16.70
C LEU A 244 -1.38 3.73 -17.73
N PRO A 245 -0.96 4.97 -17.43
CA PRO A 245 -0.82 6.01 -18.43
C PRO A 245 0.13 5.65 -19.58
N VAL A 246 1.25 4.97 -19.27
CA VAL A 246 2.21 4.53 -20.30
C VAL A 246 1.58 3.46 -21.19
N LEU A 247 0.88 2.47 -20.62
CA LEU A 247 0.17 1.43 -21.38
C LEU A 247 -0.85 2.02 -22.36
N TYR A 248 -1.59 3.05 -21.94
CA TYR A 248 -2.53 3.72 -22.83
C TYR A 248 -1.82 4.53 -23.91
N ALA A 249 -0.73 5.21 -23.58
CA ALA A 249 0.06 5.98 -24.53
C ALA A 249 0.74 5.10 -25.60
N LEU A 250 1.17 3.89 -25.22
CA LEU A 250 1.72 2.89 -26.16
C LEU A 250 0.76 2.46 -27.27
N GLN A 251 -0.55 2.65 -27.08
CA GLN A 251 -1.56 2.36 -28.10
C GLN A 251 -1.61 3.43 -29.21
N ASP A 252 -1.02 4.63 -29.01
CA ASP A 252 -0.88 5.63 -30.08
C ASP A 252 0.36 5.31 -30.92
N PRO A 253 0.20 5.02 -32.24
CA PRO A 253 1.33 4.70 -33.13
C PRO A 253 2.41 5.79 -33.21
N ARG A 254 2.08 7.03 -32.87
CA ARG A 254 3.03 8.16 -32.88
C ARG A 254 3.86 8.22 -31.60
N LEU A 255 3.28 7.81 -30.45
CA LEU A 255 3.93 7.83 -29.17
C LEU A 255 4.71 6.55 -28.89
N SER A 256 4.20 5.41 -29.32
CA SER A 256 4.79 4.10 -29.06
C SER A 256 6.29 4.02 -29.39
N PRO A 257 6.78 4.45 -30.56
CA PRO A 257 8.21 4.37 -30.88
C PRO A 257 9.08 5.22 -29.94
N VAL A 258 8.58 6.38 -29.51
CA VAL A 258 9.32 7.31 -28.66
C VAL A 258 9.36 6.80 -27.22
N ILE A 259 8.26 6.22 -26.72
CA ILE A 259 8.18 5.59 -25.40
C ILE A 259 9.12 4.38 -25.33
N ARG A 260 9.09 3.51 -26.34
CA ARG A 260 9.94 2.31 -26.42
C ARG A 260 11.44 2.60 -26.55
N ALA A 261 11.81 3.81 -26.91
CA ALA A 261 13.20 4.24 -26.95
C ALA A 261 13.77 4.56 -25.57
N ILE A 262 12.93 4.72 -24.54
CA ILE A 262 13.39 4.93 -23.18
C ILE A 262 13.95 3.62 -22.62
N GLY A 263 15.18 3.67 -22.11
CA GLY A 263 15.91 2.55 -21.52
C GLY A 263 16.73 3.01 -20.31
N PRO A 264 17.50 2.10 -19.70
CA PRO A 264 18.28 2.39 -18.49
C PRO A 264 19.27 3.55 -18.67
N ASP A 265 19.79 3.74 -19.89
CA ASP A 265 20.79 4.76 -20.22
C ASP A 265 20.15 6.06 -20.73
N SER A 266 18.83 6.18 -20.74
CA SER A 266 18.14 7.38 -21.22
C SER A 266 18.43 8.58 -20.32
N SER A 267 18.70 9.73 -20.96
CA SER A 267 18.91 10.99 -20.27
C SER A 267 17.62 11.54 -19.65
N ASP A 268 17.77 12.40 -18.65
CA ASP A 268 16.64 13.12 -18.04
C ASP A 268 15.85 13.92 -19.06
N ALA A 269 16.51 14.50 -20.05
CA ALA A 269 15.86 15.27 -21.10
C ALA A 269 14.95 14.41 -21.99
N GLU A 270 15.36 13.17 -22.30
CA GLU A 270 14.54 12.22 -23.08
C GLU A 270 13.31 11.79 -22.27
N VAL A 271 13.49 11.44 -21.00
CA VAL A 271 12.37 11.06 -20.11
C VAL A 271 11.37 12.22 -19.99
N VAL A 272 11.85 13.44 -19.71
CA VAL A 272 10.99 14.65 -19.60
C VAL A 272 10.25 14.92 -20.92
N HIS A 273 10.91 14.72 -22.06
CA HIS A 273 10.28 14.87 -23.37
C HIS A 273 9.12 13.87 -23.56
N VAL A 274 9.35 12.58 -23.26
CA VAL A 274 8.33 11.54 -23.37
C VAL A 274 7.17 11.80 -22.42
N LEU A 275 7.45 12.19 -21.18
CA LEU A 275 6.41 12.57 -20.22
C LEU A 275 5.52 13.71 -20.75
N ALA A 276 6.14 14.74 -21.36
CA ALA A 276 5.40 15.85 -21.94
C ALA A 276 4.49 15.42 -23.12
N LEU A 277 4.91 14.43 -23.89
CA LEU A 277 4.09 13.84 -24.96
C LEU A 277 2.90 13.05 -24.39
N ILE A 278 3.15 12.19 -23.39
CA ILE A 278 2.10 11.42 -22.73
C ILE A 278 1.06 12.35 -22.07
N LYS A 279 1.49 13.41 -21.39
CA LYS A 279 0.61 14.42 -20.77
C LYS A 279 -0.33 15.11 -21.77
N ARG A 280 0.09 15.25 -23.04
CA ARG A 280 -0.70 15.89 -24.10
C ARG A 280 -1.68 14.92 -24.80
N SER A 281 -1.55 13.63 -24.54
CA SER A 281 -2.43 12.59 -25.06
C SER A 281 -3.68 12.40 -24.19
N ASP A 282 -4.55 11.48 -24.56
CA ASP A 282 -5.72 11.07 -23.77
C ASP A 282 -5.38 9.99 -22.72
N ALA A 283 -4.11 9.58 -22.64
CA ALA A 283 -3.69 8.45 -21.81
C ALA A 283 -3.99 8.65 -20.31
N LEU A 284 -3.70 9.86 -19.77
CA LEU A 284 -4.00 10.18 -18.38
C LEU A 284 -5.50 10.14 -18.10
N ALA A 285 -6.31 10.76 -18.98
CA ALA A 285 -7.76 10.77 -18.81
C ALA A 285 -8.38 9.36 -18.91
N ARG A 286 -7.75 8.47 -19.68
CA ARG A 286 -8.17 7.05 -19.74
C ARG A 286 -7.81 6.31 -18.47
N ALA A 287 -6.62 6.53 -17.91
CA ALA A 287 -6.19 5.95 -16.64
C ALA A 287 -7.07 6.45 -15.48
N GLU A 288 -7.38 7.75 -15.45
CA GLU A 288 -8.28 8.36 -14.46
C GLU A 288 -9.67 7.70 -14.48
N ARG A 289 -10.22 7.43 -15.66
CA ARG A 289 -11.51 6.71 -15.77
C ARG A 289 -11.45 5.30 -15.16
N VAL A 290 -10.32 4.59 -15.31
CA VAL A 290 -10.17 3.27 -14.67
C VAL A 290 -10.14 3.41 -13.15
N SER A 291 -9.41 4.39 -12.61
CA SER A 291 -9.42 4.71 -11.18
C SER A 291 -10.83 5.02 -10.69
N GLN A 292 -11.58 5.86 -11.42
CA GLN A 292 -12.97 6.20 -11.08
C GLN A 292 -13.89 4.98 -11.08
N ASN A 293 -13.76 4.07 -12.05
CA ASN A 293 -14.55 2.84 -12.07
C ASN A 293 -14.33 1.97 -10.81
N TYR A 294 -13.11 1.95 -10.27
CA TYR A 294 -12.84 1.28 -8.99
C TYR A 294 -13.47 2.02 -7.81
N LEU A 295 -13.47 3.36 -7.78
CA LEU A 295 -14.17 4.13 -6.75
C LEU A 295 -15.69 3.91 -6.82
N ASP A 296 -16.27 3.86 -8.03
CA ASP A 296 -17.68 3.58 -8.23
C ASP A 296 -18.06 2.17 -7.74
N LYS A 297 -17.20 1.17 -8.00
CA LYS A 297 -17.34 -0.19 -7.46
C LYS A 297 -17.34 -0.18 -5.93
N ALA A 298 -16.42 0.57 -5.31
CA ALA A 298 -16.38 0.74 -3.87
C ALA A 298 -17.65 1.41 -3.34
N GLY A 299 -18.13 2.46 -3.98
CA GLY A 299 -19.38 3.14 -3.62
C GLY A 299 -20.61 2.23 -3.66
N ALA A 300 -20.70 1.34 -4.65
CA ALA A 300 -21.77 0.35 -4.71
C ALA A 300 -21.77 -0.61 -3.51
N ILE A 301 -20.59 -0.96 -2.98
CA ILE A 301 -20.47 -1.82 -1.80
C ILE A 301 -20.89 -1.07 -0.53
N VAL A 302 -20.57 0.22 -0.41
CA VAL A 302 -21.06 1.07 0.70
C VAL A 302 -22.57 1.05 0.77
N GLN A 303 -23.25 1.16 -0.38
CA GLN A 303 -24.71 1.08 -0.44
C GLN A 303 -25.26 -0.28 0.00
N GLN A 304 -24.60 -1.38 -0.37
CA GLN A 304 -24.99 -2.72 0.06
C GLN A 304 -24.86 -2.91 1.58
N LEU A 305 -23.92 -2.21 2.22
CA LEU A 305 -23.69 -2.25 3.66
C LEU A 305 -24.42 -1.15 4.44
N SER A 306 -25.30 -0.40 3.82
CA SER A 306 -26.01 0.76 4.41
C SER A 306 -26.83 0.43 5.66
N SER A 307 -27.22 -0.83 5.87
CA SER A 307 -27.89 -1.29 7.10
C SER A 307 -26.97 -1.36 8.34
N TYR A 308 -25.65 -1.30 8.15
CA TYR A 308 -24.69 -1.32 9.24
C TYR A 308 -24.36 0.11 9.68
N PRO A 309 -24.38 0.44 10.99
CA PRO A 309 -24.00 1.78 11.47
C PRO A 309 -22.60 2.22 11.00
N ALA A 310 -21.66 1.26 10.89
CA ALA A 310 -20.29 1.51 10.45
C ALA A 310 -20.16 1.82 8.94
N HIS A 311 -21.24 1.78 8.15
CA HIS A 311 -21.16 2.16 6.73
C HIS A 311 -20.68 3.60 6.52
N ALA A 312 -20.95 4.51 7.46
CA ALA A 312 -20.46 5.89 7.41
C ALA A 312 -18.92 5.98 7.44
N ASP A 313 -18.25 5.01 8.06
CA ASP A 313 -16.77 4.93 8.04
C ASP A 313 -16.26 4.55 6.65
N LEU A 314 -17.01 3.70 5.92
CA LEU A 314 -16.68 3.35 4.54
C LEU A 314 -16.86 4.55 3.60
N ASP A 315 -17.92 5.34 3.79
CA ASP A 315 -18.11 6.61 3.07
C ASP A 315 -16.92 7.55 3.33
N THR A 316 -16.49 7.66 4.58
CA THR A 316 -15.34 8.48 4.97
C THR A 316 -14.05 8.01 4.30
N LEU A 317 -13.81 6.69 4.25
CA LEU A 317 -12.68 6.13 3.52
C LEU A 317 -12.80 6.42 2.02
N LEU A 318 -13.96 6.15 1.42
CA LEU A 318 -14.18 6.37 -0.01
C LEU A 318 -13.91 7.83 -0.40
N GLN A 319 -14.44 8.79 0.34
CA GLN A 319 -14.19 10.22 0.12
C GLN A 319 -12.71 10.56 0.25
N TYR A 320 -12.04 10.04 1.27
CA TYR A 320 -10.61 10.27 1.47
C TYR A 320 -9.76 9.81 0.27
N PHE A 321 -10.11 8.67 -0.35
CA PHE A 321 -9.43 8.17 -1.54
C PHE A 321 -9.83 8.92 -2.81
N ALA A 322 -11.08 9.36 -2.92
CA ALA A 322 -11.58 10.16 -4.05
C ALA A 322 -11.01 11.59 -4.07
N ASP A 323 -10.76 12.19 -2.89
CA ASP A 323 -10.26 13.58 -2.77
C ASP A 323 -8.73 13.69 -2.83
N ARG A 324 -8.02 12.59 -3.09
CA ARG A 324 -6.55 12.56 -3.04
C ARG A 324 -5.86 13.38 -4.13
N ASP A 325 -6.56 13.67 -5.19
CA ASP A 325 -6.06 14.38 -6.39
C ASP A 325 -6.24 15.91 -6.29
N ARG A 326 -6.64 16.43 -5.11
CA ARG A 326 -6.93 17.85 -4.91
C ARG A 326 -6.02 18.50 -3.87
#